data_2436977e541a5a8accf9ffaf1c523083
#
_entry.id   2436977e541a5a8accf9ffaf1c523083
#
_cell.length_a   1.000
_cell.length_b   1.000
_cell.length_c   1.000
_cell.angle_alpha   90.00
_cell.angle_beta   90.00
_cell.angle_gamma   90.00
#
_symmetry.space_group_name_H-M   'P 1'
#
loop_
_entity.id
_entity.type
_entity.pdbx_description
1 polymer ?
#
loop_
_entity_poly.entity_id
_entity_poly.type
_entity_poly.pdbx_seq_one_letter_code
_entity_poly.pdbx_strand_id
1 'polypeptide(L)'
;LDRKNASRLSLAERIQAVYEKELLYLDGDFSRFADGEKYIDKYHPFSTDMDLFGQFSLFNRMNRTVTTGGSDRLAQCLSSLPASPDEVQRRKESIDELAALDEVRTLFLASSSSCIDTARIYSVLQNASSTRISSIFSSPLSLGVVYGLIVLLFVTIIFSIFTPLSANVPVLLALLMLFISL
;
A
#
# COMPACT_ATOMS: atom_id res chain seq x y z
N LEU A 1 8.34 -15.74 24.39
CA LEU A 1 8.43 -17.00 23.64
C LEU A 1 7.15 -17.25 22.83
N ASP A 2 5.98 -17.02 23.40
CA ASP A 2 4.67 -17.31 22.81
C ASP A 2 4.37 -16.48 21.55
N ARG A 3 4.65 -15.19 21.57
CA ARG A 3 4.40 -14.27 20.45
C ARG A 3 5.19 -14.63 19.19
N LYS A 4 6.46 -15.05 19.37
CA LYS A 4 7.31 -15.47 18.23
C LYS A 4 6.83 -16.78 17.60
N ASN A 5 6.36 -17.71 18.44
CA ASN A 5 5.84 -18.98 17.97
C ASN A 5 4.49 -18.80 17.25
N ALA A 6 3.59 -17.96 17.77
CA ALA A 6 2.34 -17.61 17.13
C ALA A 6 2.56 -16.94 15.74
N SER A 7 3.54 -16.03 15.63
CA SER A 7 3.88 -15.39 14.36
C SER A 7 4.46 -16.39 13.34
N ARG A 8 5.30 -17.32 13.80
CA ARG A 8 5.86 -18.38 12.92
C ARG A 8 4.78 -19.34 12.44
N LEU A 9 3.87 -19.74 13.34
CA LEU A 9 2.75 -20.62 12.99
C LEU A 9 1.85 -19.94 11.95
N SER A 10 1.46 -18.69 12.19
CA SER A 10 0.62 -17.95 11.24
C SER A 10 1.28 -17.75 9.86
N LEU A 11 2.60 -17.61 9.80
CA LEU A 11 3.32 -17.55 8.53
C LEU A 11 3.31 -18.91 7.82
N ALA A 12 3.53 -20.00 8.56
CA ALA A 12 3.51 -21.36 8.00
C ALA A 12 2.12 -21.70 7.43
N GLU A 13 1.05 -21.36 8.14
CA GLU A 13 -0.33 -21.53 7.67
C GLU A 13 -0.60 -20.76 6.37
N ARG A 14 -0.10 -19.51 6.27
CA ARG A 14 -0.24 -18.72 5.05
C ARG A 14 0.55 -19.30 3.88
N ILE A 15 1.76 -19.79 4.12
CA ILE A 15 2.56 -20.48 3.10
C ILE A 15 1.84 -21.74 2.63
N GLN A 16 1.29 -22.52 3.54
CA GLN A 16 0.49 -23.70 3.22
C GLN A 16 -0.70 -23.32 2.32
N ALA A 17 -1.43 -22.28 2.66
CA ALA A 17 -2.57 -21.81 1.87
C ALA A 17 -2.18 -21.37 0.44
N VAL A 18 -0.96 -20.82 0.25
CA VAL A 18 -0.41 -20.53 -1.08
C VAL A 18 -0.24 -21.80 -1.89
N TYR A 19 0.41 -22.83 -1.32
CA TYR A 19 0.61 -24.10 -2.02
C TYR A 19 -0.70 -24.86 -2.28
N GLU A 20 -1.64 -24.87 -1.34
CA GLU A 20 -2.96 -25.46 -1.54
C GLU A 20 -3.70 -24.81 -2.71
N LYS A 21 -3.60 -23.50 -2.85
CA LYS A 21 -4.17 -22.76 -3.97
C LYS A 21 -3.50 -23.12 -5.30
N GLU A 22 -2.18 -23.30 -5.31
CA GLU A 22 -1.46 -23.73 -6.53
C GLU A 22 -1.75 -25.20 -6.89
N LEU A 23 -2.01 -26.07 -5.92
CA LEU A 23 -2.46 -27.44 -6.21
C LEU A 23 -3.81 -27.46 -6.92
N LEU A 24 -4.78 -26.65 -6.46
CA LEU A 24 -6.07 -26.51 -7.15
C LEU A 24 -5.89 -26.03 -8.60
N TYR A 25 -4.96 -25.10 -8.83
CA TYR A 25 -4.62 -24.65 -10.18
C TYR A 25 -4.12 -25.80 -11.07
N LEU A 26 -3.26 -26.67 -10.54
CA LEU A 26 -2.73 -27.84 -11.27
C LEU A 26 -3.84 -28.86 -11.58
N ASP A 27 -4.84 -28.96 -10.71
CA ASP A 27 -6.03 -29.79 -10.92
C ASP A 27 -7.04 -29.16 -11.90
N GLY A 28 -6.76 -27.95 -12.40
CA GLY A 28 -7.63 -27.21 -13.32
C GLY A 28 -8.77 -26.44 -12.66
N ASP A 29 -8.76 -26.32 -11.33
CA ASP A 29 -9.71 -25.50 -10.58
C ASP A 29 -9.21 -24.08 -10.41
N PHE A 30 -9.79 -23.18 -11.18
CA PHE A 30 -9.49 -21.74 -11.15
C PHE A 30 -10.46 -20.93 -10.29
N SER A 31 -11.38 -21.56 -9.59
CA SER A 31 -12.44 -20.89 -8.81
C SER A 31 -11.94 -19.95 -7.73
N ARG A 32 -10.74 -20.22 -7.19
CA ARG A 32 -10.10 -19.38 -6.17
C ARG A 32 -9.25 -18.24 -6.70
N PHE A 33 -9.17 -18.09 -8.02
CA PHE A 33 -8.42 -17.01 -8.67
C PHE A 33 -9.42 -16.00 -9.24
N ALA A 34 -9.17 -14.70 -9.00
CA ALA A 34 -10.02 -13.67 -9.57
C ALA A 34 -9.98 -13.74 -11.10
N ASP A 35 -11.14 -13.66 -11.72
CA ASP A 35 -11.34 -13.85 -13.14
C ASP A 35 -11.20 -12.57 -13.96
N GLY A 36 -11.14 -11.40 -13.28
CA GLY A 36 -11.01 -10.12 -13.97
C GLY A 36 -12.27 -9.63 -14.67
N GLU A 37 -13.46 -10.12 -14.32
CA GLU A 37 -14.74 -9.73 -14.93
C GLU A 37 -14.90 -8.20 -14.99
N LYS A 38 -14.42 -7.47 -13.98
CA LYS A 38 -14.45 -6.00 -13.92
C LYS A 38 -13.66 -5.29 -15.04
N TYR A 39 -12.79 -6.02 -15.76
CA TYR A 39 -11.99 -5.48 -16.86
C TYR A 39 -12.57 -5.81 -18.23
N ILE A 40 -13.71 -6.47 -18.31
CA ILE A 40 -14.37 -6.77 -19.58
C ILE A 40 -14.82 -5.47 -20.24
N ASP A 41 -14.26 -5.19 -21.41
CA ASP A 41 -14.66 -4.10 -22.28
C ASP A 41 -15.12 -4.68 -23.62
N LYS A 42 -16.42 -4.57 -23.90
CA LYS A 42 -17.03 -5.08 -25.14
C LYS A 42 -16.57 -4.34 -26.39
N TYR A 43 -16.03 -3.15 -26.24
CA TYR A 43 -15.55 -2.32 -27.37
C TYR A 43 -14.06 -2.45 -27.61
N HIS A 44 -13.37 -3.22 -26.77
CA HIS A 44 -11.93 -3.44 -26.92
C HIS A 44 -11.64 -4.28 -28.18
N PRO A 45 -10.65 -3.91 -29.01
CA PRO A 45 -10.43 -4.51 -30.34
C PRO A 45 -10.23 -6.01 -30.35
N PHE A 46 -9.69 -6.62 -29.29
CA PHE A 46 -9.33 -8.04 -29.28
C PHE A 46 -9.57 -8.75 -27.92
N SER A 47 -9.94 -8.04 -26.85
CA SER A 47 -10.02 -8.67 -25.52
C SER A 47 -11.10 -9.74 -25.42
N THR A 48 -12.21 -9.56 -26.11
CA THR A 48 -13.31 -10.52 -26.17
C THR A 48 -12.96 -11.71 -27.04
N ASP A 49 -12.34 -11.48 -28.21
CA ASP A 49 -11.99 -12.55 -29.16
C ASP A 49 -10.88 -13.46 -28.61
N MET A 50 -10.04 -12.94 -27.74
CA MET A 50 -8.94 -13.67 -27.08
C MET A 50 -9.29 -14.20 -25.69
N ASP A 51 -10.52 -14.08 -25.23
CA ASP A 51 -10.97 -14.49 -23.89
C ASP A 51 -10.02 -14.00 -22.79
N LEU A 52 -9.68 -12.70 -22.82
CA LEU A 52 -8.69 -12.15 -21.89
C LEU A 52 -9.21 -12.07 -20.45
N PHE A 53 -10.53 -11.81 -20.25
CA PHE A 53 -11.14 -11.60 -18.95
C PHE A 53 -12.41 -12.42 -18.78
N GLY A 54 -12.73 -12.79 -17.54
CA GLY A 54 -13.85 -13.63 -17.18
C GLY A 54 -13.41 -15.03 -16.71
N GLN A 55 -14.38 -15.90 -16.44
CA GLN A 55 -14.11 -17.26 -16.00
C GLN A 55 -13.33 -18.06 -17.08
N PHE A 56 -12.34 -18.82 -16.63
CA PHE A 56 -11.45 -19.62 -17.49
C PHE A 56 -10.61 -18.82 -18.51
N SER A 57 -10.67 -17.50 -18.43
CA SER A 57 -9.91 -16.58 -19.28
C SER A 57 -8.39 -16.65 -19.04
N LEU A 58 -7.63 -15.99 -19.93
CA LEU A 58 -6.20 -15.85 -19.76
C LEU A 58 -5.83 -15.15 -18.44
N PHE A 59 -6.56 -14.07 -18.08
CA PHE A 59 -6.38 -13.38 -16.82
C PHE A 59 -6.61 -14.31 -15.62
N ASN A 60 -7.70 -15.08 -15.59
CA ASN A 60 -8.04 -15.98 -14.50
C ASN A 60 -6.94 -17.03 -14.27
N ARG A 61 -6.36 -17.56 -15.36
CA ARG A 61 -5.26 -18.54 -15.29
C ARG A 61 -3.93 -17.93 -14.84
N MET A 62 -3.62 -16.70 -15.26
CA MET A 62 -2.36 -16.04 -14.94
C MET A 62 -2.38 -15.30 -13.60
N ASN A 63 -3.55 -14.93 -13.09
CA ASN A 63 -3.67 -14.02 -11.97
C ASN A 63 -3.14 -14.61 -10.65
N ARG A 64 -1.97 -14.13 -10.24
CA ARG A 64 -1.34 -14.37 -8.94
C ARG A 64 -1.18 -13.07 -8.16
N THR A 65 -1.88 -12.02 -8.62
CA THR A 65 -1.76 -10.71 -7.99
C THR A 65 -2.44 -10.71 -6.62
N VAL A 66 -1.85 -9.97 -5.70
CA VAL A 66 -2.26 -9.90 -4.30
C VAL A 66 -2.74 -8.50 -3.90
N THR A 67 -2.60 -7.54 -4.82
CA THR A 67 -3.02 -6.15 -4.63
C THR A 67 -3.92 -5.71 -5.78
N THR A 68 -4.81 -4.75 -5.51
CA THR A 68 -5.67 -4.15 -6.55
C THR A 68 -4.84 -3.52 -7.66
N GLY A 69 -3.81 -2.75 -7.32
CA GLY A 69 -2.92 -2.14 -8.33
C GLY A 69 -2.15 -3.16 -9.16
N GLY A 70 -1.74 -4.30 -8.56
CA GLY A 70 -1.14 -5.42 -9.29
C GLY A 70 -2.11 -6.04 -10.29
N SER A 71 -3.35 -6.25 -9.87
CA SER A 71 -4.44 -6.77 -10.70
C SER A 71 -4.75 -5.83 -11.88
N ASP A 72 -4.87 -4.54 -11.61
CA ASP A 72 -5.09 -3.51 -12.63
C ASP A 72 -3.92 -3.45 -13.62
N ARG A 73 -2.68 -3.58 -13.13
CA ARG A 73 -1.49 -3.62 -13.99
C ARG A 73 -1.43 -4.87 -14.86
N LEU A 74 -1.79 -6.04 -14.32
CA LEU A 74 -1.88 -7.28 -15.10
C LEU A 74 -2.92 -7.13 -16.21
N ALA A 75 -4.11 -6.63 -15.88
CA ALA A 75 -5.16 -6.37 -16.86
C ALA A 75 -4.69 -5.42 -17.96
N GLN A 76 -4.04 -4.32 -17.58
CA GLN A 76 -3.46 -3.39 -18.56
C GLN A 76 -2.41 -4.05 -19.47
N CYS A 77 -1.56 -4.90 -18.91
CA CYS A 77 -0.54 -5.61 -19.71
C CYS A 77 -1.14 -6.59 -20.69
N LEU A 78 -2.28 -7.21 -20.37
CA LEU A 78 -2.98 -8.14 -21.26
C LEU A 78 -3.77 -7.40 -22.36
N SER A 79 -4.34 -6.25 -22.04
CA SER A 79 -5.16 -5.47 -22.97
C SER A 79 -4.37 -4.47 -23.81
N SER A 80 -3.09 -4.24 -23.54
CA SER A 80 -2.26 -3.31 -24.31
C SER A 80 -1.10 -4.01 -24.98
N LEU A 81 -0.81 -3.61 -26.23
CA LEU A 81 0.38 -4.07 -26.91
C LEU A 81 1.62 -3.39 -26.33
N PRO A 82 2.75 -4.11 -26.22
CA PRO A 82 4.01 -3.51 -25.78
C PRO A 82 4.49 -2.45 -26.79
N ALA A 83 5.05 -1.35 -26.28
CA ALA A 83 5.46 -0.23 -27.10
C ALA A 83 6.68 -0.53 -27.99
N SER A 84 7.54 -1.48 -27.60
CA SER A 84 8.75 -1.82 -28.34
C SER A 84 9.21 -3.26 -28.05
N PRO A 85 10.01 -3.86 -28.96
CA PRO A 85 10.67 -5.16 -28.72
C PRO A 85 11.56 -5.14 -27.47
N ASP A 86 12.22 -4.04 -27.19
CA ASP A 86 13.09 -3.89 -26.01
C ASP A 86 12.30 -3.96 -24.70
N GLU A 87 11.06 -3.49 -24.72
CA GLU A 87 10.18 -3.63 -23.55
C GLU A 87 9.80 -5.09 -23.32
N VAL A 88 9.51 -5.83 -24.38
CA VAL A 88 9.22 -7.27 -24.31
C VAL A 88 10.42 -8.03 -23.73
N GLN A 89 11.62 -7.72 -24.23
CA GLN A 89 12.85 -8.38 -23.77
C GLN A 89 13.12 -8.10 -22.28
N ARG A 90 13.01 -6.86 -21.85
CA ARG A 90 13.18 -6.49 -20.42
C ARG A 90 12.13 -7.17 -19.52
N ARG A 91 10.88 -7.26 -19.98
CA ARG A 91 9.84 -7.98 -19.23
C ARG A 91 10.16 -9.46 -19.10
N LYS A 92 10.63 -10.07 -20.18
CA LYS A 92 11.04 -11.49 -20.19
C LYS A 92 12.18 -11.73 -19.19
N GLU A 93 13.23 -10.93 -19.23
CA GLU A 93 14.37 -11.04 -18.31
C GLU A 93 13.93 -10.90 -16.85
N SER A 94 13.03 -9.96 -16.54
CA SER A 94 12.48 -9.79 -15.20
C SER A 94 11.64 -10.97 -14.75
N ILE A 95 10.88 -11.59 -15.65
CA ILE A 95 10.08 -12.78 -15.37
C ILE A 95 11.01 -13.98 -15.11
N ASP A 96 12.04 -14.18 -15.93
CA ASP A 96 12.99 -15.26 -15.79
C ASP A 96 13.77 -15.15 -14.46
N GLU A 97 14.17 -13.94 -14.08
CA GLU A 97 14.83 -13.69 -12.79
C GLU A 97 13.89 -14.01 -11.60
N LEU A 98 12.65 -13.51 -11.62
CA LEU A 98 11.69 -13.77 -10.56
C LEU A 98 11.21 -15.22 -10.54
N ALA A 99 11.18 -15.91 -11.67
CA ALA A 99 10.80 -17.31 -11.75
C ALA A 99 11.77 -18.20 -10.99
N ALA A 100 13.06 -17.85 -10.96
CA ALA A 100 14.09 -18.58 -10.21
C ALA A 100 14.00 -18.38 -8.68
N LEU A 101 13.28 -17.36 -8.19
CA LEU A 101 13.21 -16.97 -6.79
C LEU A 101 11.93 -17.51 -6.11
N ASP A 102 11.76 -18.84 -6.05
CA ASP A 102 10.55 -19.46 -5.52
C ASP A 102 10.25 -19.07 -4.07
N GLU A 103 11.23 -19.06 -3.20
CA GLU A 103 11.08 -18.69 -1.80
C GLU A 103 10.58 -17.23 -1.64
N VAL A 104 11.15 -16.31 -2.41
CA VAL A 104 10.74 -14.89 -2.38
C VAL A 104 9.31 -14.73 -2.87
N ARG A 105 8.93 -15.41 -3.95
CA ARG A 105 7.55 -15.38 -4.48
C ARG A 105 6.55 -15.94 -3.47
N THR A 106 6.87 -17.09 -2.87
CA THR A 106 6.00 -17.72 -1.86
C THR A 106 5.82 -16.84 -0.63
N LEU A 107 6.91 -16.25 -0.11
CA LEU A 107 6.84 -15.32 1.02
C LEU A 107 6.05 -14.06 0.68
N PHE A 108 6.21 -13.52 -0.53
CA PHE A 108 5.44 -12.37 -1.01
C PHE A 108 3.94 -12.68 -1.04
N LEU A 109 3.55 -13.81 -1.63
CA LEU A 109 2.15 -14.26 -1.69
C LEU A 109 1.58 -14.52 -0.28
N ALA A 110 2.34 -15.16 0.60
CA ALA A 110 1.94 -15.42 1.98
C ALA A 110 1.79 -14.13 2.81
N SER A 111 2.60 -13.11 2.54
CA SER A 111 2.52 -11.82 3.23
C SER A 111 1.23 -11.07 2.92
N SER A 112 0.70 -11.21 1.73
CA SER A 112 -0.50 -10.51 1.27
C SER A 112 -1.79 -10.96 1.96
N SER A 113 -1.85 -12.20 2.41
CA SER A 113 -3.04 -12.74 3.11
C SER A 113 -3.32 -12.04 4.44
N SER A 114 -2.35 -11.28 4.96
CA SER A 114 -2.51 -10.44 6.15
C SER A 114 -2.94 -8.99 5.83
N CYS A 115 -2.99 -8.61 4.57
CA CYS A 115 -3.41 -7.28 4.15
C CYS A 115 -4.94 -7.22 4.03
N ILE A 116 -5.58 -6.72 5.07
CA ILE A 116 -7.01 -6.49 5.12
C ILE A 116 -7.30 -5.27 4.25
N ASP A 117 -7.91 -5.47 3.07
CA ASP A 117 -8.37 -4.40 2.20
C ASP A 117 -7.29 -3.60 1.44
N THR A 118 -6.66 -4.29 0.48
CA THR A 118 -5.69 -3.64 -0.44
C THR A 118 -6.32 -2.53 -1.29
N ALA A 119 -7.61 -2.62 -1.61
CA ALA A 119 -8.32 -1.58 -2.36
C ALA A 119 -8.42 -0.29 -1.55
N ARG A 120 -8.68 -0.39 -0.26
CA ARG A 120 -8.73 0.77 0.65
C ARG A 120 -7.36 1.40 0.85
N ILE A 121 -6.31 0.59 1.03
CA ILE A 121 -4.94 1.10 1.11
C ILE A 121 -4.54 1.80 -0.19
N TYR A 122 -4.88 1.21 -1.34
CA TYR A 122 -4.59 1.80 -2.65
C TYR A 122 -5.30 3.15 -2.83
N SER A 123 -6.58 3.25 -2.48
CA SER A 123 -7.33 4.51 -2.54
C SER A 123 -6.77 5.58 -1.58
N VAL A 124 -6.34 5.18 -0.39
CA VAL A 124 -5.70 6.10 0.58
C VAL A 124 -4.36 6.59 0.05
N LEU A 125 -3.52 5.72 -0.52
CA LEU A 125 -2.23 6.10 -1.11
C LEU A 125 -2.42 7.01 -2.32
N GLN A 126 -3.38 6.73 -3.18
CA GLN A 126 -3.69 7.56 -4.33
C GLN A 126 -4.19 8.94 -3.91
N ASN A 127 -5.06 9.00 -2.91
CA ASN A 127 -5.53 10.26 -2.34
C ASN A 127 -4.42 11.00 -1.59
N ALA A 128 -3.54 10.31 -0.87
CA ALA A 128 -2.40 10.90 -0.19
C ALA A 128 -1.39 11.53 -1.17
N SER A 129 -1.18 10.93 -2.34
CA SER A 129 -0.32 11.50 -3.38
C SER A 129 -0.92 12.75 -4.03
N SER A 130 -2.26 12.89 -3.99
CA SER A 130 -2.99 14.06 -4.50
C SER A 130 -3.22 15.15 -3.44
N THR A 131 -3.15 14.82 -2.14
CA THR A 131 -3.19 15.80 -1.07
C THR A 131 -1.87 16.57 -1.03
N ARG A 132 -1.85 17.78 -1.58
CA ARG A 132 -0.81 18.75 -1.26
C ARG A 132 -0.83 18.95 0.26
N ILE A 133 0.20 18.48 0.95
CA ILE A 133 0.48 18.94 2.31
C ILE A 133 0.48 20.45 2.23
N SER A 134 -0.45 21.07 2.95
CA SER A 134 -0.62 22.53 2.91
C SER A 134 0.75 23.18 3.10
N SER A 135 1.18 23.97 2.13
CA SER A 135 2.47 24.68 2.14
C SER A 135 2.63 25.62 3.36
N ILE A 136 1.55 25.80 4.10
CA ILE A 136 1.52 26.57 5.36
C ILE A 136 2.43 25.94 6.41
N PHE A 137 2.54 24.59 6.47
CA PHE A 137 3.41 23.91 7.44
C PHE A 137 4.88 23.82 7.01
N SER A 138 5.22 24.07 5.76
CA SER A 138 6.60 24.02 5.27
C SER A 138 7.19 25.43 5.03
N SER A 139 6.45 26.49 5.34
CA SER A 139 7.00 27.83 5.21
C SER A 139 7.97 28.13 6.37
N PRO A 140 9.13 28.76 6.12
CA PRO A 140 10.06 29.11 7.21
C PRO A 140 9.44 30.08 8.23
N LEU A 141 8.41 30.80 7.84
CA LEU A 141 7.64 31.70 8.72
C LEU A 141 6.82 30.91 9.76
N SER A 142 6.15 29.80 9.38
CA SER A 142 5.38 28.98 10.32
C SER A 142 6.26 28.26 11.31
N LEU A 143 7.43 27.76 10.86
CA LEU A 143 8.43 27.19 11.76
C LEU A 143 8.97 28.26 12.74
N GLY A 144 9.24 29.46 12.29
CA GLY A 144 9.69 30.58 13.13
C GLY A 144 8.65 30.96 14.20
N VAL A 145 7.36 30.97 13.87
CA VAL A 145 6.28 31.22 14.84
C VAL A 145 6.20 30.13 15.89
N VAL A 146 6.28 28.85 15.49
CA VAL A 146 6.24 27.72 16.44
C VAL A 146 7.44 27.76 17.39
N TYR A 147 8.66 27.96 16.88
CA TYR A 147 9.85 28.11 17.73
C TYR A 147 9.77 29.33 18.64
N GLY A 148 9.28 30.47 18.15
CA GLY A 148 9.08 31.67 18.96
C GLY A 148 8.13 31.45 20.12
N LEU A 149 7.03 30.73 19.91
CA LEU A 149 6.06 30.38 20.95
C LEU A 149 6.67 29.43 21.98
N ILE A 150 7.47 28.45 21.55
CA ILE A 150 8.18 27.54 22.47
C ILE A 150 9.17 28.29 23.36
N VAL A 151 9.95 29.19 22.78
CA VAL A 151 10.91 30.03 23.54
C VAL A 151 10.18 30.93 24.52
N LEU A 152 9.08 31.55 24.13
CA LEU A 152 8.26 32.38 25.00
C LEU A 152 7.70 31.59 26.20
N LEU A 153 7.29 30.34 25.98
CA LEU A 153 6.81 29.45 27.03
C LEU A 153 7.93 29.13 28.01
N PHE A 154 9.13 28.81 27.54
CA PHE A 154 10.28 28.58 28.43
C PHE A 154 10.66 29.80 29.23
N VAL A 155 10.67 30.99 28.63
CA VAL A 155 10.95 32.27 29.32
C VAL A 155 9.90 32.54 30.40
N THR A 156 8.62 32.31 30.15
CA THR A 156 7.58 32.52 31.14
C THR A 156 7.65 31.53 32.31
N ILE A 157 8.05 30.28 32.04
CA ILE A 157 8.26 29.28 33.11
C ILE A 157 9.46 29.70 33.97
N ILE A 158 10.58 30.09 33.38
CA ILE A 158 11.77 30.56 34.14
C ILE A 158 11.44 31.80 34.95
N PHE A 159 10.72 32.77 34.39
CA PHE A 159 10.32 33.99 35.07
C PHE A 159 9.34 33.72 36.21
N SER A 160 8.46 32.72 36.08
CA SER A 160 7.56 32.26 37.15
C SER A 160 8.27 31.65 38.35
N ILE A 161 9.50 31.12 38.16
CA ILE A 161 10.32 30.57 39.29
C ILE A 161 10.95 31.72 40.08
N PHE A 162 11.32 32.84 39.44
CA PHE A 162 12.02 33.96 40.08
C PHE A 162 11.10 35.07 40.62
N THR A 163 9.83 35.09 40.16
CA THR A 163 8.82 36.07 40.60
C THR A 163 7.57 35.37 41.11
N PRO A 164 6.84 35.92 42.12
CA PRO A 164 5.61 35.35 42.61
C PRO A 164 4.44 35.57 41.59
N LEU A 165 4.71 35.37 40.32
CA LEU A 165 3.68 35.38 39.27
C LEU A 165 2.75 34.17 39.47
N SER A 166 1.46 34.38 39.42
CA SER A 166 0.50 33.28 39.59
C SER A 166 0.79 32.20 38.51
N ALA A 167 0.82 30.93 38.91
CA ALA A 167 1.05 29.78 38.03
C ALA A 167 0.06 29.68 36.85
N ASN A 168 -0.95 30.53 36.82
CA ASN A 168 -1.99 30.56 35.77
C ASN A 168 -1.48 31.07 34.43
N VAL A 169 -0.42 31.89 34.37
CA VAL A 169 0.11 32.45 33.12
C VAL A 169 0.75 31.38 32.19
N PRO A 170 1.68 30.53 32.66
CA PRO A 170 2.24 29.47 31.84
C PRO A 170 1.19 28.41 31.44
N VAL A 171 0.21 28.13 32.31
CA VAL A 171 -0.90 27.19 32.00
C VAL A 171 -1.79 27.74 30.88
N LEU A 172 -2.12 29.04 30.91
CA LEU A 172 -2.92 29.68 29.85
C LEU A 172 -2.18 29.69 28.52
N LEU A 173 -0.87 29.92 28.53
CA LEU A 173 -0.02 29.86 27.34
C LEU A 173 0.08 28.44 26.75
N ALA A 174 0.18 27.42 27.59
CA ALA A 174 0.19 26.02 27.19
C ALA A 174 -1.15 25.59 26.56
N LEU A 175 -2.28 26.04 27.14
CA LEU A 175 -3.62 25.82 26.59
C LEU A 175 -3.81 26.53 25.22
N LEU A 176 -3.29 27.75 25.08
CA LEU A 176 -3.32 28.47 23.79
C LEU A 176 -2.50 27.73 22.72
N MET A 177 -1.33 27.19 23.06
CA MET A 177 -0.53 26.36 22.13
C MET A 177 -1.26 25.09 21.73
N LEU A 178 -1.93 24.43 22.66
CA LEU A 178 -2.72 23.22 22.35
C LEU A 178 -3.87 23.54 21.38
N PHE A 179 -4.51 24.70 21.56
CA PHE A 179 -5.60 25.16 20.70
C PHE A 179 -5.15 25.51 19.27
N ILE A 180 -3.93 26.02 19.11
CA ILE A 180 -3.34 26.33 17.77
C ILE A 180 -2.83 25.06 17.06
N SER A 181 -2.55 23.98 17.81
CA SER A 181 -2.07 22.69 17.29
C SER A 181 -3.19 21.72 16.87
N LEU A 182 -4.44 22.02 17.22
CA LEU A 182 -5.62 21.26 16.82
C LEU A 182 -6.23 21.82 15.52
#